data_fb63f1432e2ecbedffdf9d5870af3e8a
#
_entry.id   fb63f1432e2ecbedffdf9d5870af3e8a
#
_cell.length_a   1.000
_cell.length_b   1.000
_cell.length_c   1.000
_cell.angle_alpha   90.00
_cell.angle_beta   90.00
_cell.angle_gamma   90.00
#
_symmetry.space_group_name_H-M   'P 1'
#
loop_
_entity.id
_entity.type
_entity.pdbx_description
1 polymer ?
#
loop_
_entity_poly.entity_id
_entity_poly.type
_entity_poly.pdbx_seq_one_letter_code
_entity_poly.pdbx_strand_id
1 'polypeptide(L)'
;MRICPEARLLAFVVSLAFAPEAVATTPQSGTSSSTQSSAHATAYQFDVDATKQWIDTKLDLRQGEKLRFTATGTITYPADKKHPDGRTFGPTGLARGFEDLIHEYAVPDSGHGALIARLGSDQGAQAFAVGKTLEYEAPVGGRLFLGINQSLKDAGTAKGNFQVKMEVINPGLSTATAIAIGGPPETPIPSITPALLAKIPRRISDHQGNPGDMVNVFVIGSQAQLEKVFSAAGWVHVDSSVENSVMNAVMDSFEKKDYLTMPMSTLYLFNRPQDYGFAHAEPVRVAMSRNHLRAWKSPYLVDGRILWCIAATHDTGFERDQRNNGLTHKIDPAIDGEREYVNDTLSETGLVVQRSHVTPADPLLTAKTATGGEFHSDGRILVLVLKNTNSTGTR
;
A
#
# COMPACT_ATOMS: atom_id res chain seq x y z
N MET A 1 10.93 42.81 51.93
CA MET A 1 10.86 44.28 51.97
C MET A 1 10.07 44.75 50.75
N ARG A 2 8.87 45.23 51.02
CA ARG A 2 8.06 46.21 50.27
C ARG A 2 7.69 45.88 48.79
N ILE A 3 6.50 45.90 48.32
CA ILE A 3 5.13 46.31 48.68
C ILE A 3 4.44 46.38 47.29
N CYS A 4 3.29 45.73 47.16
CA CYS A 4 2.25 46.02 46.15
C CYS A 4 1.71 47.48 46.28
N PRO A 5 1.03 48.09 45.35
CA PRO A 5 -0.43 47.98 45.26
C PRO A 5 -0.98 48.03 43.80
N GLU A 6 -2.06 47.31 43.53
CA GLU A 6 -3.49 47.65 43.56
C GLU A 6 -3.98 48.87 42.73
N ALA A 7 -4.93 48.61 41.87
CA ALA A 7 -6.33 49.02 41.71
C ALA A 7 -6.62 50.09 40.62
N ARG A 8 -7.59 49.99 39.77
CA ARG A 8 -9.05 50.20 39.84
C ARG A 8 -9.66 50.38 38.45
N LEU A 9 -10.63 49.63 38.21
CA LEU A 9 -12.00 49.84 37.75
C LEU A 9 -12.43 51.27 37.35
N LEU A 10 -12.98 51.42 36.16
CA LEU A 10 -14.13 52.34 35.87
C LEU A 10 -14.94 51.91 34.66
N ALA A 11 -16.21 51.61 34.92
CA ALA A 11 -17.25 51.45 33.93
C ALA A 11 -17.85 52.83 33.52
N PHE A 12 -18.27 52.95 32.26
CA PHE A 12 -19.26 53.96 31.91
C PHE A 12 -20.22 53.40 30.88
N VAL A 13 -21.48 53.34 31.26
CA VAL A 13 -22.69 53.11 30.47
C VAL A 13 -23.21 54.46 30.00
N VAL A 14 -23.54 54.61 28.73
CA VAL A 14 -24.56 55.56 28.30
C VAL A 14 -25.34 54.98 27.09
N SER A 15 -26.60 54.74 27.34
CA SER A 15 -27.63 54.52 26.30
C SER A 15 -28.06 55.85 25.66
N LEU A 16 -28.44 55.84 24.41
CA LEU A 16 -29.70 56.49 23.93
C LEU A 16 -30.05 56.07 22.51
N ALA A 17 -31.34 55.79 22.34
CA ALA A 17 -32.03 55.42 21.13
C ALA A 17 -32.36 56.61 20.23
N PHE A 18 -32.52 56.35 18.95
CA PHE A 18 -33.56 56.97 18.06
C PHE A 18 -33.65 56.15 16.76
N ALA A 19 -34.86 55.65 16.46
CA ALA A 19 -35.31 55.32 15.10
C ALA A 19 -36.05 56.53 14.51
N PRO A 20 -36.20 56.70 13.20
CA PRO A 20 -37.30 56.03 12.50
C PRO A 20 -37.10 55.72 10.97
N GLU A 21 -38.00 54.81 10.52
CA GLU A 21 -38.72 54.72 9.22
C GLU A 21 -37.99 54.39 7.91
N ALA A 22 -38.29 53.24 7.46
CA ALA A 22 -38.84 52.63 6.26
C ALA A 22 -38.65 53.29 4.88
N VAL A 23 -37.95 52.59 4.00
CA VAL A 23 -38.32 52.45 2.58
C VAL A 23 -38.10 50.98 2.16
N ALA A 24 -39.17 50.35 1.71
CA ALA A 24 -39.22 49.02 1.19
C ALA A 24 -38.61 48.95 -0.20
N THR A 25 -37.55 48.14 -0.38
CA THR A 25 -37.14 47.59 -1.66
C THR A 25 -36.90 46.09 -1.49
N THR A 26 -37.67 45.33 -2.20
CA THR A 26 -37.65 43.88 -2.27
C THR A 26 -36.28 43.39 -2.76
N PRO A 27 -35.57 42.54 -2.03
CA PRO A 27 -34.44 41.78 -2.61
C PRO A 27 -34.97 40.44 -3.07
N GLN A 28 -34.69 40.14 -4.32
CA GLN A 28 -34.74 38.79 -4.88
C GLN A 28 -34.02 37.84 -3.98
N SER A 29 -34.70 36.80 -3.54
CA SER A 29 -34.13 35.65 -2.87
C SER A 29 -33.26 34.84 -3.82
N GLY A 30 -31.97 35.14 -3.83
CA GLY A 30 -30.95 34.23 -4.31
C GLY A 30 -30.77 33.14 -3.28
N THR A 31 -31.41 32.00 -3.47
CA THR A 31 -31.20 30.79 -2.69
C THR A 31 -29.81 30.27 -3.04
N SER A 32 -28.81 30.63 -2.25
CA SER A 32 -27.53 29.94 -2.24
C SER A 32 -27.75 28.57 -1.61
N SER A 33 -28.11 27.59 -2.41
CA SER A 33 -28.02 26.19 -2.00
C SER A 33 -26.54 25.86 -1.80
N SER A 34 -26.09 25.91 -0.57
CA SER A 34 -24.87 25.24 -0.17
C SER A 34 -25.06 23.75 -0.41
N THR A 35 -24.61 23.28 -1.55
CA THR A 35 -24.46 21.85 -1.81
C THR A 35 -23.43 21.34 -0.81
N GLN A 36 -23.88 20.82 0.32
CA GLN A 36 -23.04 19.96 1.16
C GLN A 36 -22.66 18.77 0.30
N SER A 37 -21.42 18.75 -0.15
CA SER A 37 -20.80 17.60 -0.77
C SER A 37 -20.82 16.48 0.29
N SER A 38 -21.75 15.54 0.16
CA SER A 38 -21.76 14.34 0.97
C SER A 38 -20.50 13.53 0.63
N ALA A 39 -19.57 13.47 1.57
CA ALA A 39 -18.45 12.57 1.51
C ALA A 39 -18.98 11.15 1.30
N HIS A 40 -18.66 10.53 0.17
CA HIS A 40 -18.99 9.13 -0.08
C HIS A 40 -18.08 8.27 0.81
N ALA A 41 -18.64 7.75 1.90
CA ALA A 41 -17.98 6.74 2.73
C ALA A 41 -18.31 5.35 2.20
N THR A 42 -17.32 4.58 1.82
CA THR A 42 -17.49 3.16 1.52
C THR A 42 -17.36 2.36 2.81
N ALA A 43 -18.39 1.60 3.18
CA ALA A 43 -18.40 0.83 4.41
C ALA A 43 -18.12 -0.66 4.14
N TYR A 44 -17.29 -1.25 4.98
CA TYR A 44 -16.92 -2.66 4.98
C TYR A 44 -17.23 -3.28 6.35
N GLN A 45 -17.49 -4.58 6.37
CA GLN A 45 -17.72 -5.34 7.60
C GLN A 45 -16.83 -6.57 7.63
N PHE A 46 -16.22 -6.85 8.79
CA PHE A 46 -15.33 -7.99 8.99
C PHE A 46 -15.66 -8.69 10.30
N ASP A 47 -15.54 -10.00 10.28
CA ASP A 47 -15.54 -10.85 11.48
C ASP A 47 -14.10 -11.22 11.83
N VAL A 48 -13.62 -10.75 12.96
CA VAL A 48 -12.28 -11.04 13.48
C VAL A 48 -12.39 -12.18 14.50
N ASP A 49 -12.16 -13.39 14.01
CA ASP A 49 -12.25 -14.62 14.79
C ASP A 49 -11.09 -14.72 15.80
N ALA A 50 -11.43 -14.99 17.07
CA ALA A 50 -10.46 -15.09 18.16
C ALA A 50 -9.43 -16.21 17.99
N THR A 51 -9.71 -17.23 17.19
CA THR A 51 -8.79 -18.33 16.93
C THR A 51 -7.70 -17.99 15.91
N LYS A 52 -7.81 -16.83 15.26
CA LYS A 52 -6.84 -16.35 14.25
C LYS A 52 -6.04 -15.19 14.78
N GLN A 53 -4.74 -15.20 14.55
CA GLN A 53 -3.90 -14.08 14.92
C GLN A 53 -4.15 -12.87 13.99
N TRP A 54 -4.30 -13.12 12.68
CA TRP A 54 -4.55 -12.10 11.66
C TRP A 54 -5.58 -12.58 10.65
N ILE A 55 -6.41 -11.65 10.19
CA ILE A 55 -7.39 -11.82 9.10
C ILE A 55 -7.02 -10.86 7.98
N ASP A 56 -6.85 -11.39 6.78
CA ASP A 56 -6.70 -10.59 5.56
C ASP A 56 -8.06 -10.02 5.14
N THR A 57 -8.20 -8.69 5.18
CA THR A 57 -9.44 -8.00 4.81
C THR A 57 -9.67 -7.97 3.31
N LYS A 58 -8.68 -8.30 2.50
CA LYS A 58 -8.67 -8.16 1.03
C LYS A 58 -8.77 -6.70 0.56
N LEU A 59 -8.57 -5.73 1.45
CA LEU A 59 -8.58 -4.31 1.12
C LEU A 59 -7.14 -3.78 1.06
N ASP A 60 -6.82 -3.16 -0.05
CA ASP A 60 -5.60 -2.40 -0.23
C ASP A 60 -5.91 -0.92 -0.01
N LEU A 61 -5.26 -0.33 0.97
CA LEU A 61 -5.41 1.07 1.32
C LEU A 61 -4.33 1.91 0.63
N ARG A 62 -4.66 3.17 0.37
CA ARG A 62 -3.73 4.16 -0.14
C ARG A 62 -3.20 5.05 0.97
N GLN A 63 -2.00 5.55 0.80
CA GLN A 63 -1.49 6.59 1.70
C GLN A 63 -2.43 7.79 1.74
N GLY A 64 -2.70 8.29 2.95
CA GLY A 64 -3.60 9.42 3.19
C GLY A 64 -5.10 9.06 3.23
N GLU A 65 -5.49 7.81 2.97
CA GLU A 65 -6.88 7.41 3.16
C GLU A 65 -7.28 7.48 4.63
N LYS A 66 -8.43 8.11 4.87
CA LYS A 66 -9.00 8.24 6.22
C LYS A 66 -9.99 7.14 6.48
N LEU A 67 -9.79 6.44 7.57
CA LEU A 67 -10.59 5.30 7.99
C LEU A 67 -11.28 5.61 9.31
N ARG A 68 -12.50 5.12 9.45
CA ARG A 68 -13.19 5.07 10.74
C ARG A 68 -13.53 3.64 11.06
N PHE A 69 -13.01 3.14 12.16
CA PHE A 69 -13.32 1.82 12.68
C PHE A 69 -14.35 1.92 13.80
N THR A 70 -15.27 0.98 13.82
CA THR A 70 -16.17 0.73 14.94
C THR A 70 -16.28 -0.78 15.15
N ALA A 71 -15.96 -1.25 16.35
CA ALA A 71 -15.93 -2.67 16.66
C ALA A 71 -16.83 -3.02 17.85
N THR A 72 -17.49 -4.17 17.75
CA THR A 72 -18.36 -4.76 18.77
C THR A 72 -18.03 -6.23 18.93
N GLY A 73 -18.72 -6.93 19.82
CA GLY A 73 -18.51 -8.36 20.09
C GLY A 73 -17.58 -8.57 21.28
N THR A 74 -17.35 -9.84 21.59
CA THR A 74 -16.53 -10.28 22.72
C THR A 74 -15.72 -11.50 22.36
N ILE A 75 -14.54 -11.61 22.96
CA ILE A 75 -13.72 -12.81 22.95
C ILE A 75 -13.52 -13.32 24.37
N THR A 76 -13.37 -14.63 24.51
CA THR A 76 -13.22 -15.31 25.79
C THR A 76 -12.03 -16.25 25.75
N TYR A 77 -11.12 -16.08 26.70
CA TYR A 77 -10.07 -17.05 26.98
C TYR A 77 -10.54 -18.04 28.05
N PRO A 78 -10.17 -19.34 27.91
CA PRO A 78 -10.58 -20.35 28.86
C PRO A 78 -10.02 -20.07 30.25
N ALA A 79 -10.61 -20.73 31.24
CA ALA A 79 -10.15 -20.72 32.62
C ALA A 79 -8.69 -21.19 32.74
N ASP A 80 -7.92 -20.53 33.58
CA ASP A 80 -6.58 -20.90 33.98
C ASP A 80 -6.42 -20.86 35.51
N LYS A 81 -5.23 -21.17 36.02
CA LYS A 81 -4.98 -21.18 37.49
C LYS A 81 -5.19 -19.83 38.17
N LYS A 82 -5.01 -18.73 37.45
CA LYS A 82 -5.17 -17.37 37.97
C LYS A 82 -6.58 -16.82 37.72
N HIS A 83 -7.25 -17.32 36.72
CA HIS A 83 -8.57 -16.88 36.27
C HIS A 83 -9.49 -18.11 36.10
N PRO A 84 -10.02 -18.66 37.23
CA PRO A 84 -10.80 -19.89 37.23
C PRO A 84 -12.10 -19.79 36.44
N ASP A 85 -12.62 -18.57 36.23
CA ASP A 85 -13.85 -18.32 35.45
C ASP A 85 -13.58 -17.97 33.98
N GLY A 86 -12.31 -18.00 33.56
CA GLY A 86 -11.86 -17.48 32.27
C GLY A 86 -11.86 -15.95 32.21
N ARG A 87 -11.58 -15.39 31.02
CA ARG A 87 -11.55 -13.94 30.82
C ARG A 87 -12.30 -13.57 29.55
N THR A 88 -13.27 -12.67 29.68
CA THR A 88 -14.07 -12.19 28.53
C THR A 88 -13.95 -10.68 28.41
N PHE A 89 -13.69 -10.17 27.22
CA PHE A 89 -13.54 -8.75 27.00
C PHE A 89 -13.91 -8.33 25.57
N GLY A 90 -14.21 -7.04 25.41
CA GLY A 90 -14.53 -6.41 24.14
C GLY A 90 -13.29 -5.94 23.37
N PRO A 91 -13.48 -5.20 22.25
CA PRO A 91 -12.41 -4.81 21.35
C PRO A 91 -11.29 -3.96 21.95
N THR A 92 -11.52 -3.30 23.10
CA THR A 92 -10.48 -2.55 23.80
C THR A 92 -9.44 -3.45 24.46
N GLY A 93 -9.78 -4.73 24.67
CA GLY A 93 -8.95 -5.69 25.39
C GLY A 93 -8.94 -5.44 26.89
N LEU A 94 -8.03 -6.11 27.59
CA LEU A 94 -7.76 -5.87 29.00
C LEU A 94 -6.98 -4.58 29.22
N ALA A 95 -7.18 -3.97 30.38
CA ALA A 95 -6.25 -2.96 30.83
C ALA A 95 -4.86 -3.58 30.97
N ARG A 96 -3.84 -2.86 30.49
CA ARG A 96 -2.45 -3.32 30.54
C ARG A 96 -2.02 -3.59 31.97
N GLY A 97 -1.52 -4.81 32.24
CA GLY A 97 -1.05 -5.23 33.52
C GLY A 97 0.45 -5.54 33.53
N PHE A 98 0.98 -5.89 34.69
CA PHE A 98 2.41 -6.25 34.87
C PHE A 98 2.77 -7.51 34.03
N GLU A 99 1.80 -8.40 33.79
CA GLU A 99 1.99 -9.61 32.99
C GLU A 99 2.22 -9.30 31.51
N ASP A 100 1.68 -8.19 30.99
CA ASP A 100 1.84 -7.78 29.59
C ASP A 100 3.27 -7.28 29.29
N LEU A 101 4.07 -7.00 30.31
CA LEU A 101 5.47 -6.57 30.15
C LEU A 101 6.40 -7.72 29.77
N ILE A 102 6.00 -8.96 30.02
CA ILE A 102 6.80 -10.17 29.73
C ILE A 102 6.34 -10.92 28.49
N HIS A 103 5.28 -10.44 27.82
CA HIS A 103 4.75 -11.01 26.59
C HIS A 103 5.06 -10.10 25.39
N GLU A 104 5.58 -10.68 24.33
CA GLU A 104 5.76 -9.99 23.06
C GLU A 104 4.43 -9.97 22.29
N TYR A 105 3.67 -8.90 22.46
CA TYR A 105 2.47 -8.63 21.67
C TYR A 105 2.80 -7.78 20.45
N ALA A 106 2.00 -7.93 19.39
CA ALA A 106 2.16 -7.15 18.15
C ALA A 106 2.05 -5.63 18.38
N VAL A 107 1.25 -5.21 19.38
CA VAL A 107 1.14 -3.81 19.84
C VAL A 107 1.46 -3.77 21.33
N PRO A 108 2.72 -3.48 21.72
CA PRO A 108 3.15 -3.54 23.12
C PRO A 108 2.39 -2.57 24.05
N ASP A 109 1.91 -1.44 23.52
CA ASP A 109 1.18 -0.44 24.28
C ASP A 109 -0.32 -0.71 24.41
N SER A 110 -0.83 -1.77 23.78
CA SER A 110 -2.21 -2.20 23.82
C SER A 110 -2.40 -3.40 24.73
N GLY A 111 -3.53 -3.47 25.42
CA GLY A 111 -3.83 -4.57 26.31
C GLY A 111 -4.00 -5.91 25.60
N HIS A 112 -3.85 -7.00 26.36
CA HIS A 112 -4.13 -8.35 25.86
C HIS A 112 -5.55 -8.46 25.35
N GLY A 113 -5.73 -9.07 24.18
CA GLY A 113 -7.03 -9.28 23.54
C GLY A 113 -7.63 -8.05 22.87
N ALA A 114 -6.92 -6.93 22.79
CA ALA A 114 -7.38 -5.76 22.05
C ALA A 114 -7.46 -6.04 20.55
N LEU A 115 -8.44 -5.43 19.88
CA LEU A 115 -8.48 -5.39 18.42
C LEU A 115 -7.35 -4.50 17.91
N ILE A 116 -6.57 -5.05 17.00
CA ILE A 116 -5.43 -4.38 16.36
C ILE A 116 -5.55 -4.47 14.85
N ALA A 117 -4.81 -3.65 14.15
CA ALA A 117 -4.68 -3.71 12.70
C ALA A 117 -3.20 -3.54 12.28
N ARG A 118 -2.90 -3.89 11.03
CA ARG A 118 -1.64 -3.58 10.38
C ARG A 118 -1.83 -3.37 8.88
N LEU A 119 -0.95 -2.58 8.29
CA LEU A 119 -0.84 -2.46 6.84
C LEU A 119 0.30 -3.36 6.36
N GLY A 120 -0.05 -4.36 5.53
CA GLY A 120 0.86 -5.33 4.96
C GLY A 120 0.88 -6.70 5.65
N SER A 121 1.34 -7.71 4.92
CA SER A 121 1.23 -9.14 5.29
C SER A 121 2.39 -9.68 6.12
N ASP A 122 3.56 -9.07 6.07
CA ASP A 122 4.76 -9.61 6.68
C ASP A 122 4.87 -9.33 8.19
N GLN A 123 5.79 -10.05 8.83
CA GLN A 123 6.02 -9.96 10.29
C GLN A 123 6.62 -8.61 10.74
N GLY A 124 7.14 -7.81 9.80
CA GLY A 124 7.67 -6.47 10.07
C GLY A 124 6.64 -5.35 9.92
N ALA A 125 5.38 -5.64 9.50
CA ALA A 125 4.33 -4.65 9.44
C ALA A 125 4.02 -4.10 10.83
N GLN A 126 4.19 -2.80 11.02
CA GLN A 126 3.88 -2.19 12.29
C GLN A 126 2.38 -2.26 12.55
N ALA A 127 2.01 -3.02 13.58
CA ALA A 127 0.63 -3.09 14.03
C ALA A 127 0.28 -1.85 14.87
N PHE A 128 -0.99 -1.48 14.84
CA PHE A 128 -1.55 -0.38 15.63
C PHE A 128 -2.85 -0.79 16.31
N ALA A 129 -3.15 -0.15 17.44
CA ALA A 129 -4.37 -0.42 18.18
C ALA A 129 -5.59 0.16 17.47
N VAL A 130 -6.64 -0.62 17.32
CA VAL A 130 -7.96 -0.19 16.83
C VAL A 130 -8.92 0.01 18.00
N GLY A 131 -8.99 -0.94 18.91
CA GLY A 131 -9.91 -0.91 20.03
C GLY A 131 -11.37 -0.91 19.59
N LYS A 132 -12.23 -0.23 20.37
CA LYS A 132 -13.67 -0.11 20.08
C LYS A 132 -13.96 0.86 18.94
N THR A 133 -13.22 1.94 18.85
CA THR A 133 -13.35 2.97 17.79
C THR A 133 -11.98 3.59 17.52
N LEU A 134 -11.71 3.85 16.24
CA LEU A 134 -10.50 4.54 15.81
C LEU A 134 -10.80 5.36 14.56
N GLU A 135 -10.33 6.60 14.51
CA GLU A 135 -10.12 7.34 13.27
C GLU A 135 -8.63 7.26 12.93
N TYR A 136 -8.32 6.83 11.73
CA TYR A 136 -6.97 6.54 11.31
C TYR A 136 -6.73 7.07 9.90
N GLU A 137 -5.62 7.73 9.70
CA GLU A 137 -5.17 8.12 8.38
C GLU A 137 -4.01 7.18 8.01
N ALA A 138 -4.15 6.47 6.89
CA ALA A 138 -3.15 5.51 6.45
C ALA A 138 -1.82 6.23 6.15
N PRO A 139 -0.76 6.01 6.93
CA PRO A 139 0.52 6.68 6.69
C PRO A 139 1.22 6.16 5.44
N VAL A 140 0.81 5.00 4.96
CA VAL A 140 1.33 4.31 3.77
C VAL A 140 0.22 3.53 3.10
N GLY A 141 0.38 3.23 1.82
CA GLY A 141 -0.47 2.26 1.13
C GLY A 141 -0.11 0.83 1.55
N GLY A 142 -1.08 -0.08 1.46
CA GLY A 142 -0.85 -1.49 1.72
C GLY A 142 -2.10 -2.28 2.06
N ARG A 143 -2.00 -3.62 2.03
CA ARG A 143 -3.06 -4.53 2.40
C ARG A 143 -3.38 -4.40 3.88
N LEU A 144 -4.65 -4.18 4.20
CA LEU A 144 -5.13 -4.10 5.59
C LEU A 144 -5.35 -5.51 6.16
N PHE A 145 -4.78 -5.74 7.33
CA PHE A 145 -5.05 -6.91 8.17
C PHE A 145 -5.65 -6.46 9.49
N LEU A 146 -6.63 -7.21 9.97
CA LEU A 146 -7.19 -7.08 11.31
C LEU A 146 -6.74 -8.25 12.16
N GLY A 147 -6.55 -8.03 13.45
CA GLY A 147 -6.08 -9.07 14.35
C GLY A 147 -6.42 -8.80 15.80
N ILE A 148 -6.00 -9.71 16.65
CA ILE A 148 -6.16 -9.62 18.09
C ILE A 148 -4.77 -9.60 18.72
N ASN A 149 -4.57 -8.70 19.68
CA ASN A 149 -3.31 -8.53 20.40
C ASN A 149 -3.12 -9.65 21.43
N GLN A 150 -2.70 -10.80 20.94
CA GLN A 150 -2.58 -12.04 21.70
C GLN A 150 -1.41 -12.90 21.23
N SER A 151 -0.97 -13.83 22.05
CA SER A 151 0.02 -14.83 21.66
C SER A 151 -0.60 -15.91 20.74
N LEU A 152 0.23 -16.62 19.98
CA LEU A 152 -0.22 -17.77 19.18
C LEU A 152 -0.86 -18.87 20.04
N LYS A 153 -0.39 -19.03 21.29
CA LYS A 153 -0.94 -19.99 22.25
C LYS A 153 -2.37 -19.59 22.65
N ASP A 154 -2.59 -18.30 22.91
CA ASP A 154 -3.91 -17.77 23.30
C ASP A 154 -4.89 -17.88 22.14
N ALA A 155 -4.46 -17.58 20.91
CA ALA A 155 -5.27 -17.72 19.70
C ALA A 155 -5.79 -19.15 19.52
N GLY A 156 -4.99 -20.17 19.84
CA GLY A 156 -5.40 -21.58 19.75
C GLY A 156 -6.49 -21.98 20.74
N THR A 157 -6.79 -21.17 21.76
CA THR A 157 -7.74 -21.49 22.84
C THR A 157 -8.88 -20.47 22.99
N ALA A 158 -8.74 -19.30 22.40
CA ALA A 158 -9.75 -18.23 22.47
C ALA A 158 -11.04 -18.62 21.72
N LYS A 159 -12.16 -18.04 22.14
CA LYS A 159 -13.49 -18.22 21.51
C LYS A 159 -14.16 -16.86 21.31
N GLY A 160 -15.04 -16.78 20.33
CA GLY A 160 -15.80 -15.58 19.99
C GLY A 160 -15.15 -14.79 18.86
N ASN A 161 -15.70 -13.63 18.56
CA ASN A 161 -15.24 -12.77 17.49
C ASN A 161 -15.52 -11.28 17.79
N PHE A 162 -14.78 -10.41 17.12
CA PHE A 162 -15.16 -9.00 16.99
C PHE A 162 -15.81 -8.76 15.64
N GLN A 163 -16.92 -8.05 15.63
CA GLN A 163 -17.53 -7.52 14.43
C GLN A 163 -17.00 -6.09 14.22
N VAL A 164 -16.28 -5.90 13.12
CA VAL A 164 -15.62 -4.63 12.80
C VAL A 164 -16.31 -4.01 11.60
N LYS A 165 -16.89 -2.83 11.79
CA LYS A 165 -17.31 -1.94 10.72
C LYS A 165 -16.18 -0.95 10.45
N MET A 166 -15.76 -0.85 9.20
CA MET A 166 -14.79 0.12 8.74
C MET A 166 -15.39 0.98 7.64
N GLU A 167 -15.25 2.29 7.75
CA GLU A 167 -15.64 3.25 6.73
C GLU A 167 -14.38 3.93 6.18
N VAL A 168 -14.21 3.88 4.87
CA VAL A 168 -13.21 4.69 4.18
C VAL A 168 -13.83 6.04 3.90
N ILE A 169 -13.33 7.08 4.54
CA ILE A 169 -13.83 8.45 4.42
C ILE A 169 -13.01 9.17 3.37
N ASN A 170 -13.51 9.22 2.16
CA ASN A 170 -12.92 10.06 1.13
C ASN A 170 -13.45 11.49 1.29
N PRO A 171 -12.65 12.46 1.74
CA PRO A 171 -13.08 13.84 1.76
C PRO A 171 -13.37 14.26 0.33
N GLY A 172 -14.64 14.59 0.05
CA GLY A 172 -15.24 15.02 -1.20
C GLY A 172 -14.28 15.46 -2.31
N LEU A 173 -13.67 14.51 -2.95
CA LEU A 173 -12.98 14.71 -4.20
C LEU A 173 -14.06 14.90 -5.27
N SER A 174 -14.03 16.03 -5.97
CA SER A 174 -14.87 16.20 -7.16
C SER A 174 -14.56 15.03 -8.11
N THR A 175 -15.53 14.57 -8.88
CA THR A 175 -15.36 13.49 -9.86
C THR A 175 -14.10 13.68 -10.72
N ALA A 176 -13.75 14.92 -11.03
CA ALA A 176 -12.52 15.27 -11.77
C ALA A 176 -11.23 14.98 -10.96
N THR A 177 -11.24 15.20 -9.64
CA THR A 177 -10.10 14.94 -8.75
C THR A 177 -9.98 13.44 -8.43
N ALA A 178 -11.11 12.72 -8.31
CA ALA A 178 -11.12 11.26 -8.14
C ALA A 178 -10.56 10.55 -9.39
N ILE A 179 -10.86 11.06 -10.59
CA ILE A 179 -10.27 10.59 -11.85
C ILE A 179 -8.76 10.88 -11.87
N ALA A 180 -8.31 12.01 -11.30
CA ALA A 180 -6.89 12.36 -11.24
C ALA A 180 -6.08 11.51 -10.23
N ILE A 181 -6.70 11.03 -9.14
CA ILE A 181 -6.04 10.20 -8.11
C ILE A 181 -6.09 8.71 -8.46
N GLY A 182 -7.16 8.24 -9.09
CA GLY A 182 -7.29 6.85 -9.52
C GLY A 182 -6.63 6.53 -10.86
N GLY A 183 -6.00 7.51 -11.49
CA GLY A 183 -5.51 7.38 -12.86
C GLY A 183 -6.65 7.30 -13.90
N PRO A 184 -6.33 7.14 -15.18
CA PRO A 184 -7.31 7.02 -16.23
C PRO A 184 -8.16 5.74 -16.04
N PRO A 185 -9.43 5.74 -16.50
CA PRO A 185 -10.25 4.54 -16.48
C PRO A 185 -9.59 3.44 -17.33
N GLU A 186 -9.82 2.20 -16.96
CA GLU A 186 -9.35 1.06 -17.73
C GLU A 186 -10.07 0.99 -19.08
N THR A 187 -9.31 1.04 -20.17
CA THR A 187 -9.84 0.99 -21.54
C THR A 187 -8.99 0.07 -22.40
N PRO A 188 -9.60 -0.71 -23.31
CA PRO A 188 -8.84 -1.57 -24.21
C PRO A 188 -7.76 -0.81 -25.00
N ILE A 189 -6.62 -1.43 -25.20
CA ILE A 189 -5.52 -0.94 -26.05
C ILE A 189 -5.41 -1.88 -27.25
N PRO A 190 -6.11 -1.59 -28.37
CA PRO A 190 -6.22 -2.52 -29.50
C PRO A 190 -4.88 -2.91 -30.14
N SER A 191 -3.87 -2.04 -30.01
CA SER A 191 -2.52 -2.27 -30.54
C SER A 191 -1.74 -3.35 -29.79
N ILE A 192 -2.20 -3.74 -28.58
CA ILE A 192 -1.69 -4.91 -27.85
C ILE A 192 -2.44 -6.15 -28.34
N THR A 193 -1.99 -6.70 -29.42
CA THR A 193 -2.63 -7.84 -30.06
C THR A 193 -2.15 -9.19 -29.49
N PRO A 194 -2.93 -10.28 -29.60
CA PRO A 194 -2.46 -11.62 -29.24
C PRO A 194 -1.17 -12.03 -29.97
N ALA A 195 -0.99 -11.60 -31.22
CA ALA A 195 0.21 -11.87 -32.00
C ALA A 195 1.45 -11.13 -31.45
N LEU A 196 1.28 -9.95 -30.88
CA LEU A 196 2.35 -9.24 -30.17
C LEU A 196 2.68 -9.93 -28.84
N LEU A 197 1.65 -10.27 -28.06
CA LEU A 197 1.82 -10.96 -26.78
C LEU A 197 2.56 -12.29 -26.92
N ALA A 198 2.28 -13.06 -27.98
CA ALA A 198 2.94 -14.34 -28.28
C ALA A 198 4.45 -14.21 -28.56
N LYS A 199 4.94 -13.01 -28.94
CA LYS A 199 6.36 -12.74 -29.22
C LYS A 199 7.16 -12.35 -27.98
N ILE A 200 6.49 -12.04 -26.85
CA ILE A 200 7.12 -11.56 -25.62
C ILE A 200 7.29 -12.73 -24.66
N PRO A 201 8.52 -13.04 -24.21
CA PRO A 201 8.72 -14.07 -23.22
C PRO A 201 7.92 -13.76 -21.94
N ARG A 202 7.26 -14.78 -21.40
CA ARG A 202 6.42 -14.64 -20.19
C ARG A 202 7.23 -14.50 -18.92
N ARG A 203 8.49 -14.90 -18.97
CA ARG A 203 9.39 -14.94 -17.82
C ARG A 203 10.75 -14.38 -18.17
N ILE A 204 11.35 -13.71 -17.23
CA ILE A 204 12.76 -13.36 -17.26
C ILE A 204 13.60 -14.59 -16.92
N SER A 205 14.91 -14.51 -17.10
CA SER A 205 15.82 -15.60 -16.75
C SER A 205 17.07 -15.07 -16.02
N ASP A 206 17.75 -15.97 -15.32
CA ASP A 206 19.11 -15.71 -14.85
C ASP A 206 20.14 -15.89 -15.99
N HIS A 207 21.42 -15.72 -15.68
CA HIS A 207 22.52 -15.85 -16.65
C HIS A 207 22.70 -17.30 -17.17
N GLN A 208 22.14 -18.30 -16.50
CA GLN A 208 22.17 -19.69 -16.92
C GLN A 208 20.93 -20.08 -17.76
N GLY A 209 19.99 -19.16 -17.92
CA GLY A 209 18.74 -19.40 -18.63
C GLY A 209 17.64 -20.03 -17.78
N ASN A 210 17.83 -20.15 -16.44
CA ASN A 210 16.77 -20.62 -15.56
C ASN A 210 15.65 -19.58 -15.52
N PRO A 211 14.38 -19.99 -15.70
CA PRO A 211 13.27 -19.06 -15.72
C PRO A 211 13.03 -18.46 -14.32
N GLY A 212 12.97 -17.12 -14.28
CA GLY A 212 12.74 -16.31 -13.08
C GLY A 212 11.30 -15.79 -12.97
N ASP A 213 11.16 -14.52 -12.61
CA ASP A 213 9.87 -13.87 -12.34
C ASP A 213 9.03 -13.70 -13.61
N MET A 214 7.74 -13.47 -13.43
CA MET A 214 6.80 -13.20 -14.51
C MET A 214 6.96 -11.77 -15.03
N VAL A 215 6.86 -11.59 -16.35
CA VAL A 215 6.62 -10.28 -16.96
C VAL A 215 5.15 -9.95 -16.77
N ASN A 216 4.86 -9.01 -15.87
CA ASN A 216 3.50 -8.70 -15.41
C ASN A 216 3.06 -7.25 -15.69
N VAL A 217 3.96 -6.38 -16.17
CA VAL A 217 3.64 -4.99 -16.52
C VAL A 217 4.27 -4.60 -17.86
N PHE A 218 3.51 -3.89 -18.67
CA PHE A 218 3.97 -3.21 -19.88
C PHE A 218 3.82 -1.71 -19.74
N VAL A 219 4.80 -0.95 -20.21
CA VAL A 219 4.72 0.52 -20.29
C VAL A 219 5.02 0.97 -21.71
N ILE A 220 4.15 1.80 -22.29
CA ILE A 220 4.27 2.35 -23.63
C ILE A 220 4.70 3.82 -23.55
N GLY A 221 5.93 4.10 -23.95
CA GLY A 221 6.48 5.44 -23.85
C GLY A 221 7.96 5.51 -24.24
N SER A 222 8.49 6.73 -24.39
CA SER A 222 9.92 6.93 -24.60
C SER A 222 10.69 6.63 -23.32
N GLN A 223 12.00 6.47 -23.43
CA GLN A 223 12.89 6.29 -22.28
C GLN A 223 12.75 7.44 -21.26
N ALA A 224 12.79 8.68 -21.73
CA ALA A 224 12.63 9.84 -20.86
C ALA A 224 11.26 9.91 -20.15
N GLN A 225 10.20 9.39 -20.80
CA GLN A 225 8.88 9.30 -20.17
C GLN A 225 8.85 8.21 -19.09
N LEU A 226 9.51 7.07 -19.34
CA LEU A 226 9.66 5.99 -18.35
C LEU A 226 10.38 6.50 -17.10
N GLU A 227 11.56 7.06 -17.27
CA GLU A 227 12.36 7.61 -16.16
C GLU A 227 11.57 8.66 -15.38
N LYS A 228 10.88 9.56 -16.09
CA LYS A 228 10.08 10.62 -15.49
C LYS A 228 8.91 10.08 -14.66
N VAL A 229 8.15 9.09 -15.17
CA VAL A 229 6.98 8.57 -14.45
C VAL A 229 7.40 7.81 -13.20
N PHE A 230 8.45 6.99 -13.26
CA PHE A 230 8.95 6.28 -12.09
C PHE A 230 9.52 7.23 -11.05
N SER A 231 10.32 8.21 -11.45
CA SER A 231 10.84 9.23 -10.54
C SER A 231 9.71 10.05 -9.89
N ALA A 232 8.69 10.46 -10.65
CA ALA A 232 7.55 11.21 -10.13
C ALA A 232 6.69 10.38 -9.16
N ALA A 233 6.68 9.07 -9.33
CA ALA A 233 6.01 8.11 -8.45
C ALA A 233 6.85 7.71 -7.22
N GLY A 234 8.04 8.31 -7.02
CA GLY A 234 8.91 8.02 -5.88
C GLY A 234 9.78 6.77 -6.02
N TRP A 235 9.79 6.13 -7.18
CA TRP A 235 10.68 5.01 -7.45
C TRP A 235 12.11 5.48 -7.66
N VAL A 236 13.06 4.79 -7.05
CA VAL A 236 14.49 5.09 -7.11
C VAL A 236 15.16 4.14 -8.08
N HIS A 237 16.02 4.67 -8.94
CA HIS A 237 16.87 3.84 -9.81
C HIS A 237 17.91 3.09 -8.99
N VAL A 238 18.07 1.80 -9.25
CA VAL A 238 19.02 0.91 -8.58
C VAL A 238 19.97 0.33 -9.59
N ASP A 239 21.27 0.44 -9.34
CA ASP A 239 22.31 -0.10 -10.20
C ASP A 239 22.32 -1.64 -10.19
N SER A 240 22.64 -2.22 -11.35
CA SER A 240 22.68 -3.67 -11.58
C SER A 240 24.06 -4.31 -11.35
N SER A 241 24.96 -3.65 -10.63
CA SER A 241 26.40 -3.98 -10.66
C SER A 241 26.95 -4.65 -9.42
N VAL A 242 26.44 -5.83 -9.02
CA VAL A 242 27.20 -6.68 -8.08
C VAL A 242 26.95 -8.16 -8.37
N GLU A 243 28.02 -8.92 -8.55
CA GLU A 243 27.96 -10.39 -8.64
C GLU A 243 27.43 -10.99 -7.34
N ASN A 244 26.64 -12.07 -7.43
CA ASN A 244 25.98 -12.74 -6.29
C ASN A 244 26.91 -13.10 -5.12
N SER A 245 28.22 -13.24 -5.34
CA SER A 245 29.21 -13.54 -4.31
C SER A 245 29.55 -12.34 -3.40
N VAL A 246 29.41 -11.12 -3.93
CA VAL A 246 29.62 -9.88 -3.17
C VAL A 246 28.34 -9.51 -2.40
N MET A 247 27.17 -9.89 -2.91
CA MET A 247 25.88 -9.64 -2.27
C MET A 247 25.83 -10.25 -0.84
N ASN A 248 26.33 -11.48 -0.66
CA ASN A 248 26.32 -12.12 0.66
C ASN A 248 27.24 -11.42 1.68
N ALA A 249 28.39 -10.90 1.23
CA ALA A 249 29.34 -10.18 2.10
C ALA A 249 28.85 -8.75 2.43
N VAL A 250 28.05 -8.17 1.55
CA VAL A 250 27.50 -6.83 1.69
C VAL A 250 26.28 -6.86 2.61
N MET A 251 25.45 -7.92 2.57
CA MET A 251 24.25 -8.07 3.41
C MET A 251 24.56 -8.12 4.91
N ASP A 252 25.71 -8.66 5.30
CA ASP A 252 26.13 -8.71 6.71
C ASP A 252 26.54 -7.32 7.28
N SER A 253 26.76 -6.34 6.43
CA SER A 253 27.29 -5.02 6.80
C SER A 253 26.32 -3.83 6.59
N PHE A 254 25.12 -4.05 6.05
CA PHE A 254 24.18 -2.96 5.80
C PHE A 254 23.41 -2.53 7.05
N GLU A 255 23.50 -1.25 7.35
CA GLU A 255 22.55 -0.57 8.23
C GLU A 255 21.20 -0.38 7.50
N LYS A 256 20.11 -0.32 8.27
CA LYS A 256 18.70 -0.24 7.80
C LYS A 256 18.40 0.81 6.71
N LYS A 257 19.27 1.81 6.56
CA LYS A 257 19.07 2.96 5.66
C LYS A 257 19.43 2.66 4.20
N ASP A 258 20.26 1.66 3.96
CA ASP A 258 20.88 1.40 2.66
C ASP A 258 20.17 0.29 1.85
N TYR A 259 19.15 -0.36 2.44
CA TYR A 259 18.44 -1.47 1.79
C TYR A 259 17.70 -1.07 0.50
N LEU A 260 17.17 0.16 0.43
CA LEU A 260 16.47 0.65 -0.77
C LEU A 260 17.39 0.69 -2.00
N THR A 261 18.65 1.07 -1.79
CA THR A 261 19.64 1.21 -2.86
C THR A 261 20.51 -0.05 -3.05
N MET A 262 20.18 -1.14 -2.33
CA MET A 262 20.92 -2.41 -2.47
C MET A 262 20.89 -2.86 -3.92
N PRO A 263 22.05 -3.19 -4.51
CA PRO A 263 22.16 -3.63 -5.90
C PRO A 263 21.27 -4.83 -6.21
N MET A 264 20.68 -4.83 -7.39
CA MET A 264 19.83 -5.90 -7.88
C MET A 264 20.65 -6.82 -8.79
N SER A 265 20.44 -8.14 -8.67
CA SER A 265 21.08 -9.11 -9.58
C SER A 265 20.68 -8.85 -11.03
N THR A 266 21.63 -9.04 -11.94
CA THR A 266 21.39 -8.96 -13.37
C THR A 266 20.52 -10.13 -13.83
N LEU A 267 19.38 -9.82 -14.44
CA LEU A 267 18.48 -10.79 -15.05
C LEU A 267 18.26 -10.47 -16.54
N TYR A 268 17.72 -11.40 -17.28
CA TYR A 268 17.70 -11.36 -18.73
C TYR A 268 16.28 -11.51 -19.29
N LEU A 269 15.98 -10.69 -20.31
CA LEU A 269 14.82 -10.84 -21.17
C LEU A 269 15.27 -10.49 -22.61
N PHE A 270 14.72 -11.14 -23.63
CA PHE A 270 15.17 -10.96 -25.02
C PHE A 270 16.70 -11.23 -25.22
N ASN A 271 17.27 -12.16 -24.43
CA ASN A 271 18.70 -12.49 -24.41
C ASN A 271 19.63 -11.31 -24.07
N ARG A 272 19.15 -10.34 -23.30
CA ARG A 272 19.92 -9.16 -22.87
C ARG A 272 19.61 -8.80 -21.42
N PRO A 273 20.55 -8.18 -20.69
CA PRO A 273 20.31 -7.71 -19.33
C PRO A 273 19.23 -6.62 -19.31
N GLN A 274 18.65 -6.38 -18.12
CA GLN A 274 17.72 -5.28 -17.90
C GLN A 274 18.35 -3.92 -18.22
N ASP A 275 17.52 -3.00 -18.73
CA ASP A 275 17.93 -1.60 -18.93
C ASP A 275 17.86 -0.81 -17.63
N TYR A 276 16.88 -1.15 -16.77
CA TYR A 276 16.65 -0.48 -15.49
C TYR A 276 16.29 -1.46 -14.38
N GLY A 277 16.75 -1.13 -13.18
CA GLY A 277 16.18 -1.58 -11.93
C GLY A 277 15.56 -0.40 -11.20
N PHE A 278 14.37 -0.56 -10.64
CA PHE A 278 13.74 0.42 -9.79
C PHE A 278 13.32 -0.23 -8.49
N ALA A 279 13.44 0.52 -7.39
CA ALA A 279 12.95 0.13 -6.09
C ALA A 279 12.13 1.27 -5.49
N HIS A 280 11.11 0.90 -4.71
CA HIS A 280 10.29 1.83 -3.97
C HIS A 280 10.24 1.40 -2.51
N ALA A 281 10.58 2.32 -1.60
CA ALA A 281 10.54 2.06 -0.17
C ALA A 281 9.12 2.14 0.35
N GLU A 282 8.75 1.19 1.19
CA GLU A 282 7.61 1.38 2.07
C GLU A 282 8.04 2.24 3.27
N PRO A 283 7.48 3.45 3.48
CA PRO A 283 7.99 4.42 4.46
C PRO A 283 7.98 3.95 5.92
N VAL A 284 7.24 2.90 6.25
CA VAL A 284 7.07 2.38 7.62
C VAL A 284 7.78 1.05 7.84
N ARG A 285 8.46 0.51 6.81
CA ARG A 285 9.05 -0.82 6.91
C ARG A 285 10.56 -0.84 6.95
N VAL A 286 10.90 -1.48 7.94
CA VAL A 286 12.12 -2.17 8.33
C VAL A 286 12.84 -2.81 7.14
N ALA A 287 14.13 -2.65 7.15
CA ALA A 287 15.28 -3.20 6.48
C ALA A 287 15.16 -4.44 5.56
N MET A 288 14.00 -5.05 5.33
CA MET A 288 13.87 -6.31 4.60
C MET A 288 12.69 -6.38 3.62
N SER A 289 11.91 -5.32 3.45
CA SER A 289 10.78 -5.27 2.52
C SER A 289 10.93 -4.11 1.54
N ARG A 290 10.85 -4.38 0.26
CA ARG A 290 10.83 -3.35 -0.78
C ARG A 290 10.05 -3.81 -2.00
N ASN A 291 9.34 -2.89 -2.60
CA ASN A 291 8.82 -3.04 -3.93
C ASN A 291 9.96 -2.88 -4.93
N HIS A 292 10.12 -3.80 -5.85
CA HIS A 292 11.16 -3.69 -6.85
C HIS A 292 10.73 -4.24 -8.20
N LEU A 293 11.31 -3.68 -9.24
CA LEU A 293 11.05 -4.12 -10.60
C LEU A 293 12.27 -3.98 -11.50
N ARG A 294 12.26 -4.76 -12.57
CA ARG A 294 13.23 -4.66 -13.64
C ARG A 294 12.53 -4.37 -14.94
N ALA A 295 13.08 -3.47 -15.75
CA ALA A 295 12.50 -3.04 -17.01
C ALA A 295 13.44 -3.31 -18.19
N TRP A 296 12.87 -3.81 -19.28
CA TRP A 296 13.55 -4.07 -20.55
C TRP A 296 12.87 -3.30 -21.67
N LYS A 297 13.66 -2.59 -22.46
CA LYS A 297 13.22 -2.06 -23.74
C LYS A 297 13.00 -3.24 -24.69
N SER A 298 11.76 -3.51 -25.06
CA SER A 298 11.47 -4.58 -26.01
C SER A 298 11.92 -4.21 -27.43
N PRO A 299 12.12 -5.19 -28.33
CA PRO A 299 12.38 -4.92 -29.75
C PRO A 299 11.11 -4.47 -30.51
N TYR A 300 9.98 -4.31 -29.82
CA TYR A 300 8.69 -4.01 -30.45
C TYR A 300 8.25 -2.58 -30.14
N LEU A 301 7.52 -2.01 -31.12
CA LEU A 301 6.84 -0.73 -30.96
C LEU A 301 5.32 -0.96 -30.93
N VAL A 302 4.64 -0.15 -30.14
CA VAL A 302 3.18 -0.06 -30.09
C VAL A 302 2.80 1.36 -30.48
N ASP A 303 2.07 1.53 -31.57
CA ASP A 303 1.71 2.83 -32.15
C ASP A 303 2.92 3.76 -32.33
N GLY A 304 4.04 3.20 -32.81
CA GLY A 304 5.30 3.91 -33.02
C GLY A 304 6.09 4.25 -31.75
N ARG A 305 5.64 3.81 -30.57
CA ARG A 305 6.25 4.06 -29.27
C ARG A 305 6.91 2.82 -28.71
N ILE A 306 7.95 3.00 -27.91
CA ILE A 306 8.67 1.89 -27.27
C ILE A 306 7.73 1.15 -26.34
N LEU A 307 7.73 -0.19 -26.43
CA LEU A 307 7.12 -1.07 -25.46
C LEU A 307 8.19 -1.51 -24.44
N TRP A 308 8.00 -1.18 -23.19
CA TRP A 308 8.81 -1.66 -22.07
C TRP A 308 8.15 -2.87 -21.43
N CYS A 309 8.92 -3.93 -21.23
CA CYS A 309 8.48 -5.13 -20.53
C CYS A 309 9.08 -5.12 -19.12
N ILE A 310 8.26 -5.33 -18.11
CA ILE A 310 8.63 -5.18 -16.71
C ILE A 310 8.25 -6.44 -15.94
N ALA A 311 9.17 -6.89 -15.07
CA ALA A 311 8.90 -7.87 -14.04
C ALA A 311 8.95 -7.16 -12.69
N ALA A 312 7.80 -7.07 -12.03
CA ALA A 312 7.64 -6.41 -10.74
C ALA A 312 7.30 -7.45 -9.67
N THR A 313 8.02 -7.39 -8.54
CA THR A 313 7.87 -8.28 -7.40
C THR A 313 8.12 -7.53 -6.09
N HIS A 314 7.49 -7.99 -5.02
CA HIS A 314 7.64 -7.45 -3.69
C HIS A 314 8.52 -8.38 -2.84
N ASP A 315 9.63 -7.86 -2.30
CA ASP A 315 10.47 -8.59 -1.35
C ASP A 315 9.81 -8.57 0.03
N THR A 316 9.63 -9.74 0.63
CA THR A 316 9.05 -9.90 1.98
C THR A 316 10.07 -10.35 3.01
N GLY A 317 11.34 -10.45 2.64
CA GLY A 317 12.43 -10.91 3.51
C GLY A 317 13.49 -11.72 2.77
N PHE A 318 14.09 -12.65 3.46
CA PHE A 318 15.12 -13.52 2.92
C PHE A 318 14.73 -14.99 3.06
N GLU A 319 15.17 -15.82 2.10
CA GLU A 319 15.04 -17.27 2.13
C GLU A 319 16.31 -17.96 1.61
N ARG A 320 16.38 -19.27 1.73
CA ARG A 320 17.48 -20.05 1.16
C ARG A 320 17.28 -20.25 -0.33
N ASP A 321 18.27 -19.86 -1.12
CA ASP A 321 18.33 -20.19 -2.54
C ASP A 321 18.49 -21.72 -2.70
N GLN A 322 17.49 -22.35 -3.30
CA GLN A 322 17.46 -23.80 -3.48
C GLN A 322 18.54 -24.33 -4.43
N ARG A 323 19.21 -23.47 -5.20
CA ARG A 323 20.28 -23.83 -6.14
C ARG A 323 21.64 -23.99 -5.48
N ASN A 324 21.95 -23.15 -4.49
CA ASN A 324 23.31 -23.06 -3.92
C ASN A 324 23.34 -22.99 -2.38
N ASN A 325 22.18 -23.10 -1.71
CA ASN A 325 22.00 -22.90 -0.27
C ASN A 325 22.43 -21.51 0.25
N GLY A 326 22.67 -20.55 -0.63
CA GLY A 326 22.92 -19.16 -0.28
C GLY A 326 21.67 -18.46 0.23
N LEU A 327 21.85 -17.21 0.65
CA LEU A 327 20.73 -16.33 1.03
C LEU A 327 20.22 -15.60 -0.23
N THR A 328 18.92 -15.58 -0.40
CA THR A 328 18.23 -14.84 -1.49
C THR A 328 17.03 -14.09 -0.96
N HIS A 329 16.52 -13.15 -1.74
CA HIS A 329 15.26 -12.46 -1.42
C HIS A 329 14.09 -13.43 -1.51
N LYS A 330 13.21 -13.34 -0.51
CA LYS A 330 11.91 -14.00 -0.53
C LYS A 330 10.90 -13.01 -1.10
N ILE A 331 10.25 -13.37 -2.19
CA ILE A 331 9.18 -12.55 -2.77
C ILE A 331 7.81 -12.92 -2.19
N ASP A 332 6.89 -11.97 -2.24
CA ASP A 332 5.47 -12.27 -2.01
C ASP A 332 4.98 -13.21 -3.12
N PRO A 333 4.44 -14.39 -2.79
CA PRO A 333 3.94 -15.29 -3.81
C PRO A 333 2.74 -14.75 -4.60
N ALA A 334 1.98 -13.79 -4.06
CA ALA A 334 0.86 -13.13 -4.73
C ALA A 334 1.34 -11.93 -5.57
N ILE A 335 2.05 -12.19 -6.67
CA ILE A 335 2.73 -11.16 -7.47
C ILE A 335 1.80 -10.14 -8.14
N ASP A 336 0.50 -10.41 -8.21
CA ASP A 336 -0.48 -9.45 -8.75
C ASP A 336 -0.62 -8.22 -7.85
N GLY A 337 -0.37 -8.35 -6.54
CA GLY A 337 -0.32 -7.23 -5.62
C GLY A 337 0.71 -6.18 -6.03
N GLU A 338 1.91 -6.64 -6.41
CA GLU A 338 2.96 -5.72 -6.88
C GLU A 338 2.63 -5.10 -8.24
N ARG A 339 2.01 -5.86 -9.15
CA ARG A 339 1.50 -5.32 -10.41
C ARG A 339 0.53 -4.15 -10.18
N GLU A 340 -0.43 -4.32 -9.26
CA GLU A 340 -1.39 -3.26 -8.93
C GLU A 340 -0.74 -2.10 -8.17
N TYR A 341 0.27 -2.37 -7.35
CA TYR A 341 1.05 -1.32 -6.71
C TYR A 341 1.77 -0.42 -7.73
N VAL A 342 2.36 -1.01 -8.77
CA VAL A 342 2.94 -0.26 -9.90
C VAL A 342 1.85 0.53 -10.64
N ASN A 343 0.67 -0.08 -10.89
CA ASN A 343 -0.47 0.61 -11.50
C ASN A 343 -0.85 1.87 -10.73
N ASP A 344 -1.02 1.75 -9.42
CA ASP A 344 -1.51 2.83 -8.57
C ASP A 344 -0.47 3.95 -8.46
N THR A 345 0.78 3.62 -8.12
CA THR A 345 1.84 4.62 -7.95
C THR A 345 2.13 5.40 -9.24
N LEU A 346 2.15 4.73 -10.39
CA LEU A 346 2.37 5.42 -11.66
C LEU A 346 1.15 6.23 -12.12
N SER A 347 -0.05 5.72 -11.90
CA SER A 347 -1.30 6.40 -12.28
C SER A 347 -1.53 7.68 -11.48
N GLU A 348 -1.16 7.71 -10.20
CA GLU A 348 -1.26 8.89 -9.32
C GLU A 348 -0.39 10.06 -9.77
N THR A 349 0.64 9.81 -10.57
CA THR A 349 1.48 10.89 -11.13
C THR A 349 0.76 11.78 -12.13
N GLY A 350 -0.39 11.35 -12.69
CA GLY A 350 -1.07 12.02 -13.80
C GLY A 350 -0.29 11.96 -15.14
N LEU A 351 0.77 11.15 -15.21
CA LEU A 351 1.57 10.94 -16.41
C LEU A 351 1.14 9.69 -17.21
N VAL A 352 0.24 8.87 -16.67
CA VAL A 352 -0.43 7.77 -17.36
C VAL A 352 -1.74 8.30 -17.97
N VAL A 353 -1.94 8.08 -19.28
CA VAL A 353 -3.13 8.56 -20.00
C VAL A 353 -4.10 7.44 -20.35
N GLN A 354 -3.65 6.19 -20.36
CA GLN A 354 -4.49 5.03 -20.61
C GLN A 354 -3.91 3.82 -19.88
N ARG A 355 -4.76 2.96 -19.36
CA ARG A 355 -4.41 1.68 -18.76
C ARG A 355 -5.34 0.57 -19.20
N SER A 356 -4.86 -0.66 -19.17
CA SER A 356 -5.62 -1.87 -19.49
C SER A 356 -4.97 -3.09 -18.88
N HIS A 357 -5.75 -4.13 -18.63
CA HIS A 357 -5.22 -5.45 -18.38
C HIS A 357 -5.45 -6.33 -19.61
N VAL A 358 -4.42 -7.07 -20.00
CA VAL A 358 -4.50 -8.01 -21.14
C VAL A 358 -4.16 -9.43 -20.67
N THR A 359 -4.91 -10.40 -21.18
CA THR A 359 -4.68 -11.81 -20.87
C THR A 359 -4.06 -12.47 -22.10
N PRO A 360 -2.81 -12.98 -22.05
CA PRO A 360 -2.24 -13.80 -23.09
C PRO A 360 -3.03 -15.08 -23.32
N ALA A 361 -2.86 -15.68 -24.50
CA ALA A 361 -3.55 -16.94 -24.83
C ALA A 361 -3.14 -18.11 -23.90
N ASP A 362 -1.91 -18.06 -23.38
CA ASP A 362 -1.37 -19.01 -22.41
C ASP A 362 -1.00 -18.24 -21.12
N PRO A 363 -1.98 -18.00 -20.22
CA PRO A 363 -1.74 -17.23 -19.00
C PRO A 363 -0.92 -18.03 -17.99
N LEU A 364 0.13 -17.40 -17.45
CA LEU A 364 0.98 -18.02 -16.43
C LEU A 364 0.34 -17.81 -15.05
N LEU A 365 -0.27 -18.88 -14.50
CA LEU A 365 -1.00 -18.79 -13.22
C LEU A 365 -0.14 -19.15 -12.02
N THR A 366 0.82 -20.08 -12.18
CA THR A 366 1.73 -20.50 -11.12
C THR A 366 3.08 -20.87 -11.70
N ALA A 367 4.16 -20.54 -11.00
CA ALA A 367 5.50 -20.97 -11.37
C ALA A 367 6.46 -20.86 -10.17
N LYS A 368 7.71 -21.29 -10.37
CA LYS A 368 8.82 -21.08 -9.41
C LYS A 368 9.77 -20.02 -9.95
N THR A 369 10.25 -19.16 -9.06
CA THR A 369 11.35 -18.24 -9.39
C THR A 369 12.64 -19.02 -9.68
N ALA A 370 13.65 -18.34 -10.22
CA ALA A 370 14.95 -18.96 -10.46
C ALA A 370 15.63 -19.46 -9.16
N THR A 371 15.28 -18.89 -8.02
CA THR A 371 15.78 -19.27 -6.68
C THR A 371 14.95 -20.35 -5.98
N GLY A 372 13.83 -20.76 -6.58
CA GLY A 372 12.98 -21.86 -6.13
C GLY A 372 11.72 -21.45 -5.37
N GLY A 373 11.54 -20.14 -5.06
CA GLY A 373 10.30 -19.62 -4.47
C GLY A 373 9.12 -19.79 -5.44
N GLU A 374 7.94 -20.11 -4.91
CA GLU A 374 6.72 -20.24 -5.72
C GLU A 374 5.98 -18.91 -5.79
N PHE A 375 5.33 -18.64 -6.93
CA PHE A 375 4.40 -17.52 -7.07
C PHE A 375 3.12 -17.96 -7.80
N HIS A 376 2.07 -17.18 -7.61
CA HIS A 376 0.78 -17.31 -8.29
C HIS A 376 0.31 -15.96 -8.81
N SER A 377 -0.48 -15.98 -9.88
CA SER A 377 -1.01 -14.82 -10.60
C SER A 377 -2.34 -15.16 -11.25
N ASP A 378 -3.15 -14.14 -11.54
CA ASP A 378 -4.31 -14.25 -12.43
C ASP A 378 -3.92 -14.36 -13.92
N GLY A 379 -2.63 -14.29 -14.22
CA GLY A 379 -2.04 -14.42 -15.57
C GLY A 379 -2.17 -13.18 -16.44
N ARG A 380 -2.78 -12.09 -15.95
CA ARG A 380 -2.92 -10.83 -16.70
C ARG A 380 -1.62 -10.01 -16.66
N ILE A 381 -1.48 -9.16 -17.66
CA ILE A 381 -0.41 -8.15 -17.75
C ILE A 381 -1.06 -6.78 -17.71
N LEU A 382 -0.61 -5.91 -16.83
CA LEU A 382 -0.97 -4.50 -16.82
C LEU A 382 -0.30 -3.78 -18.01
N VAL A 383 -1.03 -2.94 -18.70
CA VAL A 383 -0.50 -2.09 -19.78
C VAL A 383 -0.78 -0.63 -19.45
N LEU A 384 0.27 0.18 -19.38
CA LEU A 384 0.21 1.61 -19.10
C LEU A 384 0.72 2.41 -20.30
N VAL A 385 -0.06 3.40 -20.75
CA VAL A 385 0.34 4.32 -21.83
C VAL A 385 0.72 5.66 -21.19
N LEU A 386 1.95 6.10 -21.42
CA LEU A 386 2.45 7.34 -20.84
C LEU A 386 2.01 8.55 -21.68
N LYS A 387 1.83 9.69 -21.01
CA LYS A 387 1.48 10.97 -21.62
C LYS A 387 2.58 11.44 -22.58
N ASN A 388 2.24 11.82 -23.79
CA ASN A 388 3.19 12.47 -24.70
C ASN A 388 3.57 13.84 -24.15
N THR A 389 4.88 14.06 -23.94
CA THR A 389 5.42 15.34 -23.45
C THR A 389 5.66 16.36 -24.57
N ASN A 390 5.38 15.97 -25.84
CA ASN A 390 5.54 16.86 -26.99
C ASN A 390 4.25 17.60 -27.31
N SER A 391 3.88 18.59 -26.50
CA SER A 391 3.02 19.70 -26.91
C SER A 391 3.14 20.90 -25.96
N THR A 392 4.35 21.44 -25.82
CA THR A 392 4.47 22.88 -25.61
C THR A 392 4.54 23.51 -26.99
N GLY A 393 3.36 23.76 -27.54
CA GLY A 393 3.24 24.58 -28.74
C GLY A 393 3.81 25.95 -28.44
N THR A 394 4.88 26.27 -29.16
CA THR A 394 5.27 27.63 -29.45
C THR A 394 4.09 28.35 -30.09
N ARG A 395 3.53 29.31 -29.43
CA ARG A 395 2.87 30.45 -30.05
C ARG A 395 3.40 31.71 -29.38
#